data_4be0209061a0021233085ea86a82ecbd
#
_entry.id   4be0209061a0021233085ea86a82ecbd
#
_cell.length_a   1.000
_cell.length_b   1.000
_cell.length_c   1.000
_cell.angle_alpha   90.00
_cell.angle_beta   90.00
_cell.angle_gamma   90.00
#
_symmetry.space_group_name_H-M   'P 1'
#
loop_
_entity.id
_entity.type
_entity.pdbx_description
1 polymer ?
#
loop_
_entity_poly.entity_id
_entity_poly.type
_entity_poly.pdbx_seq_one_letter_code
_entity_poly.pdbx_strand_id
1 'polypeptide(L)'
;MQAKKINAPDLKAEGGSQTLARGLAALEIIGSAAEPISVVALSQQLDIHRSMAYRLVKTLEQSGFVARTTTGGLMLGTKLTTLARGVAKDLRSAAAPELAALAEALEMTAFLVTYDGEYAVTLSSAEPQNLETTLGKKPGSRHAIGQGAPGKVIQSMLNPKKFPPQPFEVSENEVIQGIASIAVPLHLGSGQPAA
;
A
#
# COMPACT_ATOMS: atom_id res chain seq x y z
N MET A 1 -9.35 -18.37 -9.73
CA MET A 1 -9.26 -16.99 -9.19
C MET A 1 -8.61 -16.13 -10.26
N GLN A 2 -9.38 -15.27 -10.93
CA GLN A 2 -8.83 -14.36 -11.94
C GLN A 2 -8.00 -13.28 -11.23
N ALA A 3 -6.74 -13.17 -11.61
CA ALA A 3 -5.88 -12.07 -11.17
C ALA A 3 -6.56 -10.74 -11.58
N LYS A 4 -6.91 -9.92 -10.59
CA LYS A 4 -7.44 -8.58 -10.79
C LYS A 4 -6.40 -7.81 -11.60
N LYS A 5 -6.73 -7.44 -12.85
CA LYS A 5 -5.91 -6.55 -13.66
C LYS A 5 -5.66 -5.29 -12.84
N ILE A 6 -4.45 -5.10 -12.38
CA ILE A 6 -4.01 -3.80 -11.86
C ILE A 6 -3.98 -2.93 -13.11
N ASN A 7 -4.91 -1.97 -13.18
CA ASN A 7 -4.81 -0.93 -14.20
C ASN A 7 -3.47 -0.26 -13.98
N ALA A 8 -2.55 -0.43 -14.94
CA ALA A 8 -1.36 0.40 -14.97
C ALA A 8 -1.84 1.85 -14.88
N PRO A 9 -1.26 2.68 -13.97
CA PRO A 9 -1.63 4.08 -13.88
C PRO A 9 -1.56 4.67 -15.29
N ASP A 10 -2.48 5.58 -15.60
CA ASP A 10 -2.53 6.22 -16.94
C ASP A 10 -1.19 6.92 -17.18
N LEU A 11 -0.27 6.20 -17.84
CA LEU A 11 1.12 6.59 -18.05
C LEU A 11 1.27 7.81 -18.98
N LYS A 12 0.13 8.44 -19.32
CA LYS A 12 0.04 9.69 -20.09
C LYS A 12 0.06 10.92 -19.19
N ALA A 13 0.93 10.94 -18.17
CA ALA A 13 1.17 12.18 -17.45
C ALA A 13 1.77 13.21 -18.43
N GLU A 14 1.01 14.24 -18.74
CA GLU A 14 1.50 15.37 -19.53
C GLU A 14 2.72 15.97 -18.82
N GLY A 15 3.89 15.90 -19.47
CA GLY A 15 5.14 16.49 -18.99
C GLY A 15 6.04 15.58 -18.13
N GLY A 16 5.64 14.34 -17.78
CA GLY A 16 6.46 13.40 -17.00
C GLY A 16 7.40 12.51 -17.82
N SER A 17 8.42 11.91 -17.17
CA SER A 17 9.28 10.91 -17.81
C SER A 17 8.55 9.58 -17.96
N GLN A 18 8.13 9.24 -19.18
CA GLN A 18 7.45 7.98 -19.49
C GLN A 18 8.28 6.73 -19.09
N THR A 19 9.62 6.81 -19.25
CA THR A 19 10.51 5.70 -18.85
C THR A 19 10.50 5.49 -17.34
N LEU A 20 10.52 6.58 -16.56
CA LEU A 20 10.44 6.52 -15.12
C LEU A 20 9.07 5.97 -14.68
N ALA A 21 7.98 6.47 -15.24
CA ALA A 21 6.63 5.98 -14.96
C ALA A 21 6.49 4.47 -15.20
N ARG A 22 7.03 3.96 -16.32
CA ARG A 22 7.08 2.53 -16.61
C ARG A 22 7.94 1.76 -15.63
N GLY A 23 9.04 2.33 -15.15
CA GLY A 23 9.89 1.73 -14.12
C GLY A 23 9.16 1.59 -12.79
N LEU A 24 8.42 2.62 -12.36
CA LEU A 24 7.59 2.60 -11.16
C LEU A 24 6.45 1.58 -11.28
N ALA A 25 5.72 1.57 -12.40
CA ALA A 25 4.69 0.57 -12.67
C ALA A 25 5.25 -0.87 -12.68
N ALA A 26 6.47 -1.08 -13.15
CA ALA A 26 7.14 -2.38 -13.08
C ALA A 26 7.34 -2.85 -11.64
N LEU A 27 7.75 -1.95 -10.73
CA LEU A 27 7.89 -2.28 -9.30
C LEU A 27 6.55 -2.65 -8.66
N GLU A 28 5.47 -1.94 -8.99
CA GLU A 28 4.12 -2.25 -8.49
C GLU A 28 3.62 -3.61 -8.97
N ILE A 29 3.81 -3.92 -10.26
CA ILE A 29 3.44 -5.21 -10.85
C ILE A 29 4.20 -6.34 -10.17
N ILE A 30 5.53 -6.21 -10.02
CA ILE A 30 6.38 -7.22 -9.38
C ILE A 30 5.98 -7.40 -7.90
N GLY A 31 5.72 -6.30 -7.20
CA GLY A 31 5.36 -6.32 -5.78
C GLY A 31 3.97 -6.89 -5.49
N SER A 32 3.05 -6.80 -6.46
CA SER A 32 1.68 -7.31 -6.33
C SER A 32 1.53 -8.76 -6.79
N ALA A 33 2.56 -9.32 -7.44
CA ALA A 33 2.53 -10.69 -7.93
C ALA A 33 2.64 -11.68 -6.75
N ALA A 34 1.78 -12.70 -6.73
CA ALA A 34 1.82 -13.76 -5.73
C ALA A 34 3.10 -14.61 -5.84
N GLU A 35 3.65 -14.73 -7.05
CA GLU A 35 4.84 -15.51 -7.38
C GLU A 35 5.80 -14.67 -8.24
N PRO A 36 7.12 -14.95 -8.21
CA PRO A 36 8.08 -14.25 -9.06
C PRO A 36 7.70 -14.33 -10.55
N ILE A 37 7.64 -13.19 -11.23
CA ILE A 37 7.19 -13.10 -12.62
C ILE A 37 8.36 -13.06 -13.61
N SER A 38 8.14 -13.52 -14.84
CA SER A 38 9.13 -13.39 -15.91
C SER A 38 9.16 -11.98 -16.53
N VAL A 39 10.28 -11.60 -17.15
CA VAL A 39 10.37 -10.33 -17.92
C VAL A 39 9.34 -10.29 -19.05
N VAL A 40 9.00 -11.45 -19.61
CA VAL A 40 7.98 -11.56 -20.67
C VAL A 40 6.59 -11.23 -20.11
N ALA A 41 6.22 -11.81 -18.97
CA ALA A 41 4.96 -11.51 -18.30
C ALA A 41 4.86 -10.02 -17.89
N LEU A 42 5.97 -9.46 -17.37
CA LEU A 42 6.06 -8.04 -17.05
C LEU A 42 5.85 -7.15 -18.30
N SER A 43 6.49 -7.52 -19.45
CA SER A 43 6.32 -6.75 -20.69
C SER A 43 4.88 -6.72 -21.20
N GLN A 44 4.15 -7.84 -21.04
CA GLN A 44 2.73 -7.93 -21.39
C GLN A 44 1.85 -7.08 -20.48
N GLN A 45 2.11 -7.07 -19.17
CA GLN A 45 1.33 -6.27 -18.21
C GLN A 45 1.57 -4.77 -18.37
N LEU A 46 2.80 -4.37 -18.75
CA LEU A 46 3.16 -2.98 -19.03
C LEU A 46 2.76 -2.51 -20.45
N ASP A 47 2.29 -3.42 -21.30
CA ASP A 47 2.04 -3.15 -22.73
C ASP A 47 3.23 -2.50 -23.43
N ILE A 48 4.42 -3.09 -23.25
CA ILE A 48 5.66 -2.61 -23.86
C ILE A 48 6.41 -3.74 -24.58
N HIS A 49 7.26 -3.36 -25.54
CA HIS A 49 8.10 -4.32 -26.22
C HIS A 49 9.10 -4.99 -25.26
N ARG A 50 9.36 -6.29 -25.44
CA ARG A 50 10.26 -7.09 -24.58
C ARG A 50 11.63 -6.45 -24.37
N SER A 51 12.23 -5.88 -25.43
CA SER A 51 13.54 -5.22 -25.32
C SER A 51 13.53 -4.04 -24.36
N MET A 52 12.42 -3.29 -24.31
CA MET A 52 12.25 -2.19 -23.37
C MET A 52 12.10 -2.73 -21.92
N ALA A 53 11.31 -3.78 -21.73
CA ALA A 53 11.17 -4.41 -20.42
C ALA A 53 12.52 -4.93 -19.90
N TYR A 54 13.33 -5.59 -20.74
CA TYR A 54 14.68 -6.02 -20.36
C TYR A 54 15.57 -4.85 -19.93
N ARG A 55 15.52 -3.71 -20.63
CA ARG A 55 16.29 -2.51 -20.25
C ARG A 55 15.84 -1.91 -18.93
N LEU A 56 14.51 -1.81 -18.70
CA LEU A 56 13.94 -1.35 -17.43
C LEU A 56 14.38 -2.25 -16.27
N VAL A 57 14.17 -3.55 -16.44
CA VAL A 57 14.55 -4.55 -15.41
C VAL A 57 16.04 -4.47 -15.11
N LYS A 58 16.91 -4.41 -16.13
CA LYS A 58 18.35 -4.27 -15.92
C LYS A 58 18.71 -3.04 -15.09
N THR A 59 18.09 -1.89 -15.36
CA THR A 59 18.30 -0.67 -14.57
C THR A 59 17.82 -0.84 -13.12
N LEU A 60 16.64 -1.43 -12.92
CA LEU A 60 16.09 -1.67 -11.59
C LEU A 60 16.93 -2.68 -10.79
N GLU A 61 17.47 -3.72 -11.45
CA GLU A 61 18.39 -4.68 -10.84
C GLU A 61 19.71 -4.02 -10.43
N GLN A 62 20.32 -3.23 -11.32
CA GLN A 62 21.56 -2.49 -11.04
C GLN A 62 21.40 -1.51 -9.87
N SER A 63 20.21 -0.95 -9.72
CA SER A 63 19.87 -0.03 -8.62
C SER A 63 19.41 -0.75 -7.35
N GLY A 64 19.29 -2.08 -7.35
CA GLY A 64 18.87 -2.89 -6.21
C GLY A 64 17.37 -2.87 -5.91
N PHE A 65 16.54 -2.32 -6.82
CA PHE A 65 15.09 -2.29 -6.65
C PHE A 65 14.39 -3.59 -7.06
N VAL A 66 15.02 -4.37 -7.92
CA VAL A 66 14.57 -5.69 -8.37
C VAL A 66 15.71 -6.69 -8.15
N ALA A 67 15.35 -7.92 -7.84
CA ALA A 67 16.26 -9.06 -7.76
C ALA A 67 15.72 -10.22 -8.59
N ARG A 68 16.58 -11.18 -8.93
CA ARG A 68 16.16 -12.43 -9.57
C ARG A 68 16.21 -13.60 -8.61
N THR A 69 15.24 -14.48 -8.77
CA THR A 69 15.30 -15.80 -8.15
C THR A 69 16.31 -16.67 -8.87
N THR A 70 16.66 -17.82 -8.29
CA THR A 70 17.50 -18.85 -8.92
C THR A 70 16.91 -19.38 -10.23
N THR A 71 15.60 -19.30 -10.39
CA THR A 71 14.88 -19.70 -11.62
C THR A 71 14.73 -18.54 -12.63
N GLY A 72 15.28 -17.36 -12.34
CA GLY A 72 15.25 -16.19 -13.21
C GLY A 72 13.98 -15.32 -13.10
N GLY A 73 13.06 -15.65 -12.20
CA GLY A 73 11.88 -14.83 -11.90
C GLY A 73 12.25 -13.52 -11.22
N LEU A 74 11.46 -12.47 -11.46
CA LEU A 74 11.64 -11.14 -10.87
C LEU A 74 10.93 -11.05 -9.52
N MET A 75 11.60 -10.46 -8.55
CA MET A 75 11.07 -10.10 -7.23
C MET A 75 11.58 -8.73 -6.81
N LEU A 76 10.92 -8.10 -5.82
CA LEU A 76 11.39 -6.83 -5.29
C LEU A 76 12.75 -6.96 -4.61
N GLY A 77 13.62 -5.98 -4.83
CA GLY A 77 14.94 -5.91 -4.23
C GLY A 77 14.95 -5.24 -2.86
N THR A 78 15.96 -5.55 -2.06
CA THR A 78 16.10 -5.08 -0.66
C THR A 78 16.29 -3.57 -0.53
N LYS A 79 16.65 -2.86 -1.61
CA LYS A 79 16.75 -1.40 -1.62
C LYS A 79 15.44 -0.72 -1.22
N LEU A 80 14.30 -1.32 -1.57
CA LEU A 80 12.98 -0.82 -1.20
C LEU A 80 12.77 -0.81 0.33
N THR A 81 13.24 -1.83 1.03
CA THR A 81 13.19 -1.88 2.51
C THR A 81 13.97 -0.71 3.13
N THR A 82 15.13 -0.38 2.55
CA THR A 82 15.95 0.75 3.03
C THR A 82 15.22 2.08 2.83
N LEU A 83 14.57 2.28 1.67
CA LEU A 83 13.83 3.51 1.38
C LEU A 83 12.56 3.61 2.23
N ALA A 84 11.84 2.50 2.42
CA ALA A 84 10.62 2.46 3.22
C ALA A 84 10.85 2.87 4.69
N ARG A 85 12.07 2.72 5.22
CA ARG A 85 12.40 3.19 6.58
C ARG A 85 12.25 4.70 6.75
N GLY A 86 12.43 5.48 5.68
CA GLY A 86 12.27 6.94 5.69
C GLY A 86 10.82 7.41 5.54
N VAL A 87 9.90 6.53 5.11
CA VAL A 87 8.50 6.92 4.87
C VAL A 87 7.80 7.20 6.19
N ALA A 88 7.29 8.42 6.33
CA ALA A 88 6.52 8.88 7.50
C ALA A 88 7.17 8.47 8.85
N LYS A 89 8.50 8.54 8.95
CA LYS A 89 9.29 8.02 10.07
C LYS A 89 8.80 8.54 11.42
N ASP A 90 8.57 9.85 11.52
CA ASP A 90 8.20 10.50 12.79
C ASP A 90 6.77 10.09 13.18
N LEU A 91 5.83 10.06 12.24
CA LEU A 91 4.46 9.61 12.47
C LEU A 91 4.43 8.14 12.90
N ARG A 92 5.19 7.26 12.24
CA ARG A 92 5.27 5.85 12.60
C ARG A 92 5.90 5.64 13.98
N SER A 93 6.93 6.40 14.30
CA SER A 93 7.61 6.32 15.61
C SER A 93 6.71 6.81 16.74
N ALA A 94 5.94 7.87 16.51
CA ALA A 94 4.96 8.37 17.47
C ALA A 94 3.78 7.42 17.65
N ALA A 95 3.28 6.82 16.56
CA ALA A 95 2.13 5.93 16.58
C ALA A 95 2.43 4.54 17.17
N ALA A 96 3.66 4.05 17.07
CA ALA A 96 3.98 2.67 17.45
C ALA A 96 3.62 2.31 18.90
N PRO A 97 3.97 3.09 19.95
CA PRO A 97 3.59 2.78 21.32
C PRO A 97 2.07 2.87 21.53
N GLU A 98 1.40 3.82 20.91
CA GLU A 98 -0.05 4.02 21.01
C GLU A 98 -0.82 2.86 20.35
N LEU A 99 -0.38 2.42 19.17
CA LEU A 99 -0.97 1.26 18.50
C LEU A 99 -0.78 -0.02 19.31
N ALA A 100 0.40 -0.21 19.94
CA ALA A 100 0.65 -1.36 20.79
C ALA A 100 -0.27 -1.35 22.01
N ALA A 101 -0.36 -0.21 22.71
CA ALA A 101 -1.26 -0.07 23.87
C ALA A 101 -2.73 -0.30 23.49
N LEU A 102 -3.16 0.23 22.36
CA LEU A 102 -4.52 0.07 21.85
C LEU A 102 -4.83 -1.39 21.49
N ALA A 103 -3.88 -2.06 20.83
CA ALA A 103 -4.02 -3.46 20.44
C ALA A 103 -4.20 -4.36 21.68
N GLU A 104 -3.38 -4.18 22.71
CA GLU A 104 -3.51 -4.93 23.98
C GLU A 104 -4.81 -4.60 24.72
N ALA A 105 -5.16 -3.31 24.80
CA ALA A 105 -6.36 -2.90 25.55
C ALA A 105 -7.68 -3.38 24.92
N LEU A 106 -7.73 -3.48 23.61
CA LEU A 106 -8.93 -3.88 22.86
C LEU A 106 -8.91 -5.35 22.42
N GLU A 107 -7.80 -6.05 22.63
CA GLU A 107 -7.57 -7.43 22.12
C GLU A 107 -7.83 -7.53 20.60
N MET A 108 -7.45 -6.49 19.84
CA MET A 108 -7.68 -6.36 18.40
C MET A 108 -6.44 -5.82 17.69
N THR A 109 -6.31 -6.12 16.39
CA THR A 109 -5.28 -5.47 15.56
C THR A 109 -5.54 -3.98 15.46
N ALA A 110 -4.61 -3.15 15.94
CA ALA A 110 -4.61 -1.71 15.75
C ALA A 110 -3.69 -1.34 14.58
N PHE A 111 -4.09 -0.38 13.72
CA PHE A 111 -3.28 0.02 12.59
C PHE A 111 -3.49 1.47 12.19
N LEU A 112 -2.43 2.07 11.67
CA LEU A 112 -2.41 3.44 11.15
C LEU A 112 -2.50 3.39 9.63
N VAL A 113 -3.42 4.17 9.07
CA VAL A 113 -3.65 4.25 7.62
C VAL A 113 -3.46 5.69 7.15
N THR A 114 -2.88 5.87 5.99
CA THR A 114 -2.72 7.17 5.33
C THR A 114 -3.20 7.11 3.88
N TYR A 115 -3.31 8.28 3.26
CA TYR A 115 -3.63 8.44 1.84
C TYR A 115 -2.36 8.66 1.03
N ASP A 116 -2.13 7.86 -0.02
CA ASP A 116 -0.95 7.97 -0.89
C ASP A 116 -1.18 8.81 -2.17
N GLY A 117 -2.38 9.37 -2.32
CA GLY A 117 -2.82 10.09 -3.52
C GLY A 117 -3.84 9.29 -4.34
N GLU A 118 -3.98 7.99 -4.09
CA GLU A 118 -4.90 7.10 -4.81
C GLU A 118 -5.61 6.11 -3.88
N TYR A 119 -4.89 5.53 -2.92
CA TYR A 119 -5.36 4.47 -2.02
C TYR A 119 -5.21 4.84 -0.55
N ALA A 120 -5.98 4.17 0.28
CA ALA A 120 -5.73 4.05 1.70
C ALA A 120 -4.64 3.02 1.94
N VAL A 121 -3.52 3.40 2.55
CA VAL A 121 -2.32 2.57 2.74
C VAL A 121 -2.02 2.38 4.22
N THR A 122 -1.88 1.15 4.66
CA THR A 122 -1.47 0.85 6.03
C THR A 122 0.01 1.20 6.21
N LEU A 123 0.31 2.15 7.09
CA LEU A 123 1.68 2.56 7.43
C LEU A 123 2.29 1.71 8.54
N SER A 124 1.52 1.36 9.54
CA SER A 124 1.95 0.62 10.72
C SER A 124 0.80 -0.18 11.29
N SER A 125 1.09 -1.30 11.95
CA SER A 125 0.12 -2.11 12.66
C SER A 125 0.75 -2.71 13.92
N ALA A 126 -0.08 -2.96 14.93
CA ALA A 126 0.25 -3.71 16.12
C ALA A 126 -0.82 -4.76 16.36
N GLU A 127 -0.41 -5.92 16.85
CA GLU A 127 -1.28 -7.04 17.20
C GLU A 127 -1.12 -7.34 18.68
N PRO A 128 -2.18 -7.73 19.39
CA PRO A 128 -2.05 -8.15 20.78
C PRO A 128 -1.25 -9.45 20.88
N GLN A 129 -0.52 -9.63 22.00
CA GLN A 129 0.42 -10.74 22.17
C GLN A 129 -0.25 -12.12 22.21
N ASN A 130 -1.54 -12.19 22.52
CA ASN A 130 -2.26 -13.44 22.79
C ASN A 130 -3.26 -13.85 21.69
N LEU A 131 -3.20 -13.26 20.49
CA LEU A 131 -4.07 -13.66 19.38
C LEU A 131 -3.52 -14.89 18.63
N GLU A 132 -4.31 -15.96 18.60
CA GLU A 132 -4.02 -17.16 17.79
C GLU A 132 -4.17 -16.91 16.27
N THR A 133 -4.86 -15.82 15.89
CA THR A 133 -5.15 -15.50 14.49
C THR A 133 -4.84 -14.04 14.19
N THR A 134 -3.81 -13.79 13.39
CA THR A 134 -3.44 -12.46 12.94
C THR A 134 -4.27 -12.03 11.72
N LEU A 135 -4.84 -10.82 11.75
CA LEU A 135 -5.71 -10.31 10.69
C LEU A 135 -4.97 -9.89 9.42
N GLY A 136 -3.64 -10.02 9.38
CA GLY A 136 -2.86 -9.83 8.17
C GLY A 136 -2.82 -8.41 7.61
N LYS A 137 -3.23 -7.39 8.38
CA LYS A 137 -3.08 -5.98 8.01
C LYS A 137 -1.61 -5.55 8.15
N LYS A 138 -0.83 -5.90 7.16
CA LYS A 138 0.61 -5.59 7.12
C LYS A 138 0.85 -4.19 6.57
N PRO A 139 1.90 -3.49 7.03
CA PRO A 139 2.36 -2.25 6.38
C PRO A 139 2.50 -2.44 4.86
N GLY A 140 2.02 -1.46 4.08
CA GLY A 140 1.94 -1.53 2.62
C GLY A 140 0.64 -2.12 2.06
N SER A 141 -0.25 -2.68 2.89
CA SER A 141 -1.58 -3.11 2.43
C SER A 141 -2.38 -1.90 1.94
N ARG A 142 -3.04 -2.05 0.78
CA ARG A 142 -3.83 -0.99 0.13
C ARG A 142 -5.30 -1.39 0.00
N HIS A 143 -6.20 -0.43 0.07
CA HIS A 143 -7.61 -0.58 -0.31
C HIS A 143 -8.18 0.73 -0.86
N ALA A 144 -9.26 0.61 -1.62
CA ALA A 144 -9.87 1.76 -2.30
C ALA A 144 -10.42 2.77 -1.28
N ILE A 145 -10.38 4.05 -1.65
CA ILE A 145 -11.04 5.13 -0.92
C ILE A 145 -12.55 4.88 -0.91
N GLY A 146 -13.19 5.08 0.26
CA GLY A 146 -14.61 4.79 0.47
C GLY A 146 -14.92 3.33 0.78
N GLN A 147 -13.92 2.44 0.78
CA GLN A 147 -14.07 1.02 1.14
C GLN A 147 -13.42 0.72 2.48
N GLY A 148 -14.13 0.04 3.36
CA GLY A 148 -13.70 -0.20 4.72
C GLY A 148 -13.73 1.05 5.60
N ALA A 149 -13.70 0.90 6.92
CA ALA A 149 -13.78 2.05 7.83
C ALA A 149 -12.67 3.10 7.58
N PRO A 150 -11.38 2.75 7.42
CA PRO A 150 -10.35 3.75 7.11
C PRO A 150 -10.55 4.45 5.77
N GLY A 151 -10.99 3.71 4.73
CA GLY A 151 -11.27 4.29 3.41
C GLY A 151 -12.41 5.30 3.44
N LYS A 152 -13.44 5.06 4.27
CA LYS A 152 -14.57 6.00 4.50
C LYS A 152 -14.09 7.25 5.23
N VAL A 153 -13.26 7.11 6.28
CA VAL A 153 -12.66 8.25 6.99
C VAL A 153 -11.87 9.11 6.00
N ILE A 154 -10.95 8.54 5.24
CA ILE A 154 -10.16 9.29 4.26
C ILE A 154 -11.06 9.95 3.21
N GLN A 155 -12.11 9.26 2.72
CA GLN A 155 -13.06 9.82 1.77
C GLN A 155 -13.75 11.07 2.32
N SER A 156 -14.17 11.06 3.59
CA SER A 156 -14.80 12.19 4.23
C SER A 156 -13.82 13.36 4.43
N MET A 157 -12.54 13.06 4.74
CA MET A 157 -11.49 14.08 4.86
C MET A 157 -11.16 14.73 3.50
N LEU A 158 -11.14 13.96 2.42
CA LEU A 158 -10.88 14.46 1.06
C LEU A 158 -12.05 15.24 0.46
N ASN A 159 -13.27 14.86 0.78
CA ASN A 159 -14.46 15.51 0.22
C ASN A 159 -15.58 15.67 1.28
N PRO A 160 -15.37 16.55 2.28
CA PRO A 160 -16.28 16.69 3.41
C PRO A 160 -17.67 17.22 3.04
N LYS A 161 -17.81 17.91 1.89
CA LYS A 161 -19.11 18.39 1.41
C LYS A 161 -20.01 17.26 0.93
N LYS A 162 -19.42 16.24 0.27
CA LYS A 162 -20.16 15.10 -0.27
C LYS A 162 -20.30 13.97 0.74
N PHE A 163 -19.29 13.79 1.57
CA PHE A 163 -19.20 12.76 2.61
C PHE A 163 -18.89 13.45 3.94
N PRO A 164 -19.91 13.91 4.70
CA PRO A 164 -19.68 14.62 5.96
C PRO A 164 -18.88 13.78 6.95
N PRO A 165 -17.81 14.33 7.56
CA PRO A 165 -17.01 13.62 8.53
C PRO A 165 -17.84 13.14 9.72
N GLN A 166 -17.61 11.91 10.14
CA GLN A 166 -18.18 11.31 11.34
C GLN A 166 -17.11 11.20 12.43
N PRO A 167 -17.48 11.14 13.72
CA PRO A 167 -16.51 10.89 14.79
C PRO A 167 -15.73 9.59 14.61
N PHE A 168 -16.35 8.60 14.02
CA PHE A 168 -15.75 7.32 13.61
C PHE A 168 -16.55 6.71 12.47
N GLU A 169 -15.90 5.83 11.72
CA GLU A 169 -16.51 5.02 10.67
C GLU A 169 -16.43 3.53 11.04
N VAL A 170 -17.42 2.76 10.60
CA VAL A 170 -17.48 1.31 10.80
C VAL A 170 -17.62 0.61 9.45
N SER A 171 -17.01 -0.55 9.33
CA SER A 171 -17.24 -1.46 8.20
C SER A 171 -17.25 -2.92 8.66
N GLU A 172 -18.05 -3.72 7.97
CA GLU A 172 -18.15 -5.15 8.18
C GLU A 172 -18.17 -5.86 6.84
N ASN A 173 -17.32 -6.88 6.66
CA ASN A 173 -17.23 -7.68 5.43
C ASN A 173 -16.90 -6.90 4.13
N GLU A 174 -16.46 -5.65 4.21
CA GLU A 174 -16.25 -4.80 3.03
C GLU A 174 -14.89 -5.03 2.35
N VAL A 175 -13.84 -5.23 3.12
CA VAL A 175 -12.46 -5.43 2.63
C VAL A 175 -12.06 -6.90 2.73
N ILE A 176 -12.32 -7.50 3.87
CA ILE A 176 -12.03 -8.91 4.16
C ILE A 176 -13.31 -9.53 4.74
N GLN A 177 -13.73 -10.65 4.16
CA GLN A 177 -14.88 -11.40 4.63
C GLN A 177 -14.67 -11.88 6.07
N GLY A 178 -15.66 -11.72 6.93
CA GLY A 178 -15.61 -12.10 8.35
C GLY A 178 -14.93 -11.06 9.25
N ILE A 179 -14.51 -9.91 8.71
CA ILE A 179 -13.83 -8.87 9.46
C ILE A 179 -14.69 -7.61 9.57
N ALA A 180 -14.81 -7.10 10.80
CA ALA A 180 -15.28 -5.75 11.09
C ALA A 180 -14.11 -4.82 11.43
N SER A 181 -14.24 -3.55 11.14
CA SER A 181 -13.25 -2.53 11.53
C SER A 181 -13.93 -1.22 11.92
N ILE A 182 -13.26 -0.49 12.82
CA ILE A 182 -13.62 0.85 13.24
C ILE A 182 -12.43 1.76 12.94
N ALA A 183 -12.67 2.95 12.43
CA ALA A 183 -11.64 3.94 12.16
C ALA A 183 -12.05 5.33 12.66
N VAL A 184 -11.08 6.06 13.18
CA VAL A 184 -11.21 7.45 13.61
C VAL A 184 -10.24 8.33 12.82
N PRO A 185 -10.60 9.58 12.47
CA PRO A 185 -9.68 10.49 11.81
C PRO A 185 -8.61 10.99 12.78
N LEU A 186 -7.36 11.02 12.32
CA LEU A 186 -6.25 11.65 13.02
C LEU A 186 -5.88 12.96 12.34
N HIS A 187 -5.71 14.02 13.13
CA HIS A 187 -5.30 15.32 12.66
C HIS A 187 -3.95 15.71 13.27
N LEU A 188 -3.05 16.26 12.44
CA LEU A 188 -1.85 16.90 12.96
C LEU A 188 -2.22 18.17 13.74
N GLY A 189 -1.35 18.60 14.66
CA GLY A 189 -1.56 19.83 15.45
C GLY A 189 -1.78 21.09 14.61
N SER A 190 -1.46 21.06 13.31
CA SER A 190 -1.79 22.08 12.30
C SER A 190 -3.24 22.05 11.81
N GLY A 191 -4.06 21.08 12.25
CA GLY A 191 -5.41 20.85 11.73
C GLY A 191 -5.47 20.16 10.37
N GLN A 192 -4.31 19.82 9.78
CA GLN A 192 -4.26 19.03 8.56
C GLN A 192 -4.48 17.55 8.85
N PRO A 193 -5.18 16.81 7.96
CA PRO A 193 -5.31 15.35 8.09
C PRO A 193 -3.95 14.70 8.11
N ALA A 194 -3.70 13.83 9.10
CA ALA A 194 -2.46 13.06 9.19
C ALA A 194 -2.62 11.64 8.64
N ALA A 195 -3.78 11.07 8.89
CA ALA A 195 -4.10 9.68 8.56
C ALA A 195 -5.61 9.45 8.70
#